data_8a84be36b8a04e05b83b65ae7e483f27
#
_entry.id   8a84be36b8a04e05b83b65ae7e483f27
#
_cell.length_a   1.000
_cell.length_b   1.000
_cell.length_c   1.000
_cell.angle_alpha   90.00
_cell.angle_beta   90.00
_cell.angle_gamma   90.00
#
_symmetry.space_group_name_H-M   'P 1'
#
loop_
_entity.id
_entity.type
_entity.pdbx_description
1 polymer ?
#
loop_
_entity_poly.entity_id
_entity_poly.type
_entity_poly.pdbx_seq_one_letter_code
_entity_poly.pdbx_strand_id
1 'polypeptide(L)'
;MPARLTLGQLAVGDTARVVALDRADRSYREKLLAFGLTPGTLVAVERVAPLGDPLEIRVRGFALSLRRGEAAAVEVERCTGAAAP
;
A
#
# COMPACT_ATOMS: atom_id res chain seq x y z
N MET A 1 -17.91 -11.99 4.73
CA MET A 1 -16.48 -11.98 4.66
C MET A 1 -15.97 -10.74 3.95
N PRO A 2 -15.17 -9.95 4.61
CA PRO A 2 -14.67 -8.75 3.96
C PRO A 2 -13.73 -9.09 2.82
N ALA A 3 -13.91 -8.41 1.71
CA ALA A 3 -13.00 -8.55 0.60
C ALA A 3 -11.69 -7.89 0.96
N ARG A 4 -10.59 -8.45 0.50
CA ARG A 4 -9.30 -7.80 0.66
C ARG A 4 -9.24 -6.58 -0.23
N LEU A 5 -8.66 -5.54 0.32
CA LEU A 5 -8.42 -4.32 -0.44
C LEU A 5 -7.02 -4.35 -1.00
N THR A 6 -6.80 -3.58 -2.04
CA THR A 6 -5.44 -3.30 -2.48
C THR A 6 -5.09 -1.89 -2.08
N LEU A 7 -3.80 -1.61 -2.05
CA LEU A 7 -3.32 -0.29 -1.70
C LEU A 7 -3.88 0.79 -2.63
N GLY A 8 -4.08 0.44 -3.91
CA GLY A 8 -4.64 1.37 -4.88
C GLY A 8 -6.09 1.74 -4.65
N GLN A 9 -6.78 1.02 -3.78
CA GLN A 9 -8.19 1.29 -3.46
C GLN A 9 -8.37 2.21 -2.26
N LEU A 10 -7.29 2.59 -1.60
CA LEU A 10 -7.36 3.45 -0.43
C LEU A 10 -7.38 4.91 -0.85
N ALA A 11 -7.94 5.74 0.01
CA ALA A 11 -8.00 7.18 -0.20
C ALA A 11 -6.96 7.88 0.68
N VAL A 12 -6.68 9.14 0.34
CA VAL A 12 -5.79 9.97 1.15
C VAL A 12 -6.29 9.99 2.58
N GLY A 13 -5.38 9.76 3.51
CA GLY A 13 -5.71 9.71 4.93
C GLY A 13 -5.98 8.32 5.46
N ASP A 14 -6.18 7.34 4.58
CA ASP A 14 -6.40 5.97 5.02
C ASP A 14 -5.11 5.36 5.49
N THR A 15 -5.22 4.51 6.52
CA THR A 15 -4.11 3.69 6.99
C THR A 15 -4.49 2.23 6.84
N ALA A 16 -3.49 1.39 6.62
CA ALA A 16 -3.72 -0.02 6.41
C ALA A 16 -2.48 -0.80 6.73
N ARG A 17 -2.65 -2.11 6.88
CA ARG A 17 -1.55 -3.02 7.10
C ARG A 17 -1.42 -3.92 5.88
N VAL A 18 -0.20 -4.11 5.42
CA VAL A 18 0.06 -5.01 4.30
C VAL A 18 -0.22 -6.44 4.75
N VAL A 19 -1.00 -7.15 3.95
CA VAL A 19 -1.37 -8.53 4.26
C VAL A 19 -0.61 -9.51 3.37
N ALA A 20 -0.54 -9.20 2.07
CA ALA A 20 0.06 -10.12 1.13
C ALA A 20 0.46 -9.40 -0.14
N LEU A 21 1.35 -10.03 -0.89
CA LEU A 21 1.75 -9.56 -2.21
C LEU A 21 1.47 -10.63 -3.26
N ASP A 22 0.45 -11.44 -3.01
CA ASP A 22 0.18 -12.62 -3.83
C ASP A 22 -0.24 -12.28 -5.26
N ARG A 23 -0.78 -11.08 -5.45
CA ARG A 23 -1.19 -10.64 -6.78
C ARG A 23 -0.04 -10.09 -7.61
N ALA A 24 1.10 -9.88 -6.99
CA ALA A 24 2.26 -9.36 -7.69
C ALA A 24 2.96 -10.48 -8.44
N ASP A 25 3.41 -10.20 -9.65
CA ASP A 25 4.31 -11.14 -10.29
C ASP A 25 5.65 -11.07 -9.57
N ARG A 26 6.57 -11.94 -9.98
CA ARG A 26 7.84 -12.06 -9.26
C ARG A 26 8.61 -10.74 -9.23
N SER A 27 8.70 -10.04 -10.33
CA SER A 27 9.50 -8.83 -10.36
C SER A 27 8.87 -7.71 -9.54
N TYR A 28 7.56 -7.58 -9.56
CA TYR A 28 6.87 -6.63 -8.70
C TYR A 28 7.05 -6.99 -7.24
N ARG A 29 6.92 -8.27 -6.92
CA ARG A 29 7.06 -8.72 -5.53
C ARG A 29 8.42 -8.38 -4.97
N GLU A 30 9.47 -8.67 -5.72
CA GLU A 30 10.83 -8.38 -5.26
C GLU A 30 11.04 -6.89 -5.04
N LYS A 31 10.53 -6.08 -5.95
CA LYS A 31 10.63 -4.64 -5.85
C LYS A 31 9.89 -4.11 -4.63
N LEU A 32 8.66 -4.57 -4.42
CA LEU A 32 7.85 -4.10 -3.31
C LEU A 32 8.43 -4.53 -1.97
N LEU A 33 8.97 -5.74 -1.89
CA LEU A 33 9.63 -6.20 -0.68
C LEU A 33 10.88 -5.38 -0.39
N ALA A 34 11.61 -5.01 -1.43
CA ALA A 34 12.81 -4.18 -1.27
C ALA A 34 12.46 -2.80 -0.74
N PHE A 35 11.26 -2.31 -1.02
CA PHE A 35 10.77 -1.04 -0.50
C PHE A 35 10.29 -1.14 0.95
N GLY A 36 10.24 -2.34 1.50
CA GLY A 36 9.78 -2.53 2.86
C GLY A 36 8.31 -2.86 3.01
N LEU A 37 7.64 -3.17 1.91
CA LEU A 37 6.21 -3.49 1.93
C LEU A 37 6.01 -4.98 2.24
N THR A 38 6.54 -5.40 3.37
CA THR A 38 6.39 -6.78 3.82
C THR A 38 5.08 -6.96 4.57
N PRO A 39 4.54 -8.19 4.61
CA PRO A 39 3.33 -8.44 5.39
C PRO A 39 3.49 -7.97 6.83
N GLY A 40 2.47 -7.30 7.33
CA GLY A 40 2.47 -6.73 8.67
C GLY A 40 2.90 -5.27 8.73
N THR A 41 3.44 -4.73 7.65
CA THR A 41 3.89 -3.34 7.62
C THR A 41 2.69 -2.39 7.56
N LEU A 42 2.74 -1.34 8.37
CA LEU A 42 1.69 -0.31 8.33
C LEU A 42 2.05 0.75 7.29
N VAL A 43 1.04 1.19 6.57
CA VAL A 43 1.19 2.23 5.55
C VAL A 43 0.08 3.25 5.69
N ALA A 44 0.35 4.46 5.23
CA ALA A 44 -0.66 5.52 5.18
C ALA A 44 -0.60 6.17 3.81
N VAL A 45 -1.77 6.45 3.24
CA VAL A 45 -1.84 7.12 1.95
C VAL A 45 -1.76 8.62 2.21
N GLU A 46 -0.72 9.25 1.66
CA GLU A 46 -0.50 10.69 1.86
C GLU A 46 -0.98 11.53 0.70
N ARG A 47 -0.86 11.01 -0.50
CA ARG A 47 -1.22 11.78 -1.67
C ARG A 47 -1.52 10.86 -2.83
N VAL A 48 -2.50 11.24 -3.63
CA VAL A 48 -2.83 10.55 -4.86
C VAL A 48 -2.80 11.59 -5.97
N ALA A 49 -2.05 11.33 -7.02
CA ALA A 49 -2.00 12.26 -8.15
C ALA A 49 -3.40 12.40 -8.76
N PRO A 50 -3.67 13.52 -9.45
CA PRO A 50 -5.03 13.77 -9.96
C PRO A 50 -5.65 12.65 -10.79
N LEU A 51 -4.82 11.89 -11.48
CA LEU A 51 -5.31 10.78 -12.30
C LEU A 51 -5.18 9.43 -11.59
N GLY A 52 -4.86 9.45 -10.30
CA GLY A 52 -4.72 8.22 -9.53
C GLY A 52 -3.36 7.55 -9.63
N ASP A 53 -2.40 8.19 -10.28
CA ASP A 53 -1.08 7.60 -10.52
C ASP A 53 -0.04 8.72 -10.65
N PRO A 54 1.00 8.73 -9.81
CA PRO A 54 1.33 7.75 -8.79
C PRO A 54 0.59 7.97 -7.47
N LEU A 55 0.72 6.98 -6.60
CA LEU A 55 0.19 7.01 -5.26
C LEU A 55 1.36 7.18 -4.29
N GLU A 56 1.28 8.17 -3.43
CA GLU A 56 2.35 8.43 -2.46
C GLU A 56 1.92 7.95 -1.08
N ILE A 57 2.72 7.09 -0.50
CA ILE A 57 2.43 6.50 0.81
C ILE A 57 3.58 6.75 1.76
N ARG A 58 3.27 6.65 3.04
CA ARG A 58 4.30 6.70 4.09
C ARG A 58 4.48 5.30 4.64
N VAL A 59 5.73 4.86 4.67
CA VAL A 59 6.11 3.54 5.15
C VAL A 59 7.31 3.71 6.06
N ARG A 60 7.20 3.24 7.29
CA ARG A 60 8.32 3.24 8.23
C ARG A 60 9.01 4.60 8.35
N GLY A 61 8.22 5.66 8.26
CA GLY A 61 8.73 7.00 8.47
C GLY A 61 9.28 7.69 7.23
N PHE A 62 9.17 7.09 6.06
CA PHE A 62 9.59 7.74 4.84
C PHE A 62 8.50 7.65 3.77
N ALA A 63 8.59 8.51 2.80
CA ALA A 63 7.62 8.57 1.71
C ALA A 63 8.05 7.67 0.56
N LEU A 64 7.08 7.01 -0.05
CA LEU A 64 7.33 6.09 -1.15
C LEU A 64 6.27 6.32 -2.22
N SER A 65 6.69 6.48 -3.47
CA SER A 65 5.77 6.61 -4.59
C SER A 65 5.61 5.27 -5.29
N LEU A 66 4.37 4.88 -5.50
CA LEU A 66 4.05 3.64 -6.21
C LEU A 66 3.24 3.95 -7.45
N ARG A 67 3.53 3.24 -8.51
CA ARG A 67 2.69 3.25 -9.69
C ARG A 67 1.39 2.54 -9.38
N ARG A 68 0.36 2.88 -10.15
CA ARG A 68 -0.95 2.30 -9.99
C ARG A 68 -0.92 0.77 -10.02
N GLY A 69 -0.18 0.20 -10.98
CA GLY A 69 -0.07 -1.25 -11.07
C GLY A 69 0.63 -1.88 -9.87
N GLU A 70 1.62 -1.18 -9.34
CA GLU A 70 2.31 -1.65 -8.14
C GLU A 70 1.40 -1.62 -6.92
N ALA A 71 0.63 -0.54 -6.78
CA ALA A 71 -0.30 -0.41 -5.66
C ALA A 71 -1.40 -1.47 -5.74
N ALA A 72 -1.84 -1.80 -6.95
CA ALA A 72 -2.87 -2.81 -7.13
C ALA A 72 -2.39 -4.22 -6.76
N ALA A 73 -1.08 -4.43 -6.70
CA ALA A 73 -0.52 -5.72 -6.36
C ALA A 73 -0.32 -5.91 -4.85
N VAL A 74 -0.51 -4.86 -4.05
CA VAL A 74 -0.33 -4.93 -2.60
C VAL A 74 -1.68 -5.10 -1.94
N GLU A 75 -1.90 -6.25 -1.32
CA GLU A 75 -3.15 -6.52 -0.61
C GLU A 75 -3.02 -6.02 0.82
N VAL A 76 -4.01 -5.28 1.26
CA VAL A 76 -3.98 -4.62 2.57
C VAL A 76 -5.28 -4.85 3.33
N GLU A 77 -5.20 -4.62 4.62
CA GLU A 77 -6.35 -4.63 5.51
C GLU A 77 -6.43 -3.24 6.12
N ARG A 78 -7.58 -2.58 5.95
CA ARG A 78 -7.74 -1.22 6.47
C ARG A 78 -7.68 -1.21 7.99
N CYS A 79 -6.93 -0.26 8.52
CA CYS A 79 -6.86 -0.06 9.96
C CYS A 79 -7.86 1.01 10.35
N THR A 80 -8.64 0.74 11.39
CA THR A 80 -9.62 1.70 11.86
C THR A 80 -9.20 2.19 13.23
N GLY A 81 -9.10 3.51 13.37
CA GLY A 81 -8.73 4.12 14.65
C GLY A 81 -7.35 3.75 15.13
N ALA A 82 -6.54 3.20 14.27
CA ALA A 82 -5.21 2.78 14.67
C ALA A 82 -4.25 3.94 14.69
N ALA A 83 -3.15 3.75 15.38
CA ALA A 83 -2.07 4.72 15.36
C ALA A 83 -1.52 4.81 13.95
N ALA A 84 -1.03 5.99 13.60
CA ALA A 84 -0.39 6.18 12.31
C ALA A 84 0.90 5.37 12.22
N PRO A 85 1.25 4.94 11.04
CA PRO A 85 2.50 4.24 10.83
C PRO A 85 3.71 5.10 11.14
#